data_5a05de86a18db35898b539ad27dbfa0c
#
_entry.id   5a05de86a18db35898b539ad27dbfa0c
#
_cell.length_a   1.000
_cell.length_b   1.000
_cell.length_c   1.000
_cell.angle_alpha   90.00
_cell.angle_beta   90.00
_cell.angle_gamma   90.00
#
_symmetry.space_group_name_H-M   'P 1'
#
loop_
_entity.id
_entity.type
_entity.pdbx_description
1 polymer ?
#
loop_
_entity_poly.entity_id
_entity_poly.type
_entity_poly.pdbx_seq_one_letter_code
_entity_poly.pdbx_strand_id
1 'polypeptide(L)'
;MSKGRMQAGSCTAGMRREEVEALIRAANLGEEDSYIARRCLIEQVAQLDIAFEMEDKFGQGMTRSTVSRRMQGIERRLHTLRAQTRRKRAQRRG
;
A
#
# COMPACT_ATOMS: atom_id res chain seq x y z
N MET A 1 -3.75 20.72 -8.91
CA MET A 1 -3.64 20.27 -8.75
C MET A 1 -3.58 19.42 -8.43
N SER A 2 -3.80 18.97 -8.39
CA SER A 2 -3.87 18.09 -8.13
C SER A 2 -3.15 17.58 -7.49
N LYS A 3 -3.00 17.63 -6.84
CA LYS A 3 -2.49 17.28 -6.23
C LYS A 3 -2.45 16.13 -6.01
N GLY A 4 -3.37 15.72 -6.04
CA GLY A 4 -3.36 14.38 -5.83
C GLY A 4 -2.14 13.85 -6.26
N ARG A 5 -1.65 14.42 -6.94
CA ARG A 5 -0.66 14.07 -7.45
C ARG A 5 0.27 13.54 -6.64
N MET A 6 0.30 13.69 -5.61
CA MET A 6 1.14 13.17 -4.84
C MET A 6 1.19 11.79 -4.99
N GLN A 7 0.23 11.26 -5.43
CA GLN A 7 0.21 9.91 -5.69
C GLN A 7 1.21 9.54 -6.69
N ALA A 8 1.70 10.48 -7.42
CA ALA A 8 2.64 10.19 -8.45
C ALA A 8 3.84 9.44 -7.93
N GLY A 9 4.17 9.59 -6.68
CA GLY A 9 5.30 8.89 -6.13
C GLY A 9 4.96 7.52 -5.61
N SER A 10 3.73 7.12 -5.74
CA SER A 10 3.30 5.88 -5.14
C SER A 10 3.94 4.67 -5.81
N CYS A 11 4.20 3.66 -5.01
CA CYS A 11 4.72 2.41 -5.52
C CYS A 11 3.72 1.69 -6.42
N THR A 12 2.47 2.15 -6.44
CA THR A 12 1.44 1.55 -7.27
C THR A 12 1.07 2.41 -8.46
N ALA A 13 1.85 3.44 -8.76
CA ALA A 13 1.54 4.31 -9.88
C ALA A 13 1.46 3.51 -11.17
N GLY A 14 0.41 3.72 -11.93
CA GLY A 14 0.20 3.05 -13.21
C GLY A 14 -0.31 1.64 -13.12
N MET A 15 -0.58 1.14 -11.91
CA MET A 15 -1.06 -0.23 -11.76
C MET A 15 -2.58 -0.26 -11.70
N ARG A 16 -3.14 -1.35 -12.18
CA ARG A 16 -4.57 -1.55 -12.11
C ARG A 16 -4.91 -2.13 -10.75
N ARG A 17 -6.17 -2.07 -10.37
CA ARG A 17 -6.61 -2.53 -9.07
C ARG A 17 -6.20 -3.97 -8.80
N GLU A 18 -6.39 -4.85 -9.77
CA GLU A 18 -6.05 -6.26 -9.58
C GLU A 18 -4.56 -6.44 -9.37
N GLU A 19 -3.76 -5.62 -10.03
CA GLU A 19 -2.33 -5.69 -9.88
C GLU A 19 -1.91 -5.22 -8.49
N VAL A 20 -2.56 -4.18 -7.99
CA VAL A 20 -2.26 -3.68 -6.65
C VAL A 20 -2.63 -4.73 -5.62
N GLU A 21 -3.80 -5.36 -5.79
CA GLU A 21 -4.22 -6.39 -4.85
C GLU A 21 -3.26 -7.57 -4.86
N ALA A 22 -2.81 -7.97 -6.02
CA ALA A 22 -1.87 -9.08 -6.11
C ALA A 22 -0.55 -8.73 -5.45
N LEU A 23 -0.11 -7.48 -5.61
CA LEU A 23 1.13 -7.04 -5.00
C LEU A 23 1.02 -7.03 -3.48
N ILE A 24 -0.10 -6.54 -2.95
CA ILE A 24 -0.34 -6.52 -1.52
C ILE A 24 -0.31 -7.95 -0.96
N ARG A 25 -0.94 -8.87 -1.67
CA ARG A 25 -0.97 -10.26 -1.24
C ARG A 25 0.43 -10.85 -1.24
N ALA A 26 1.19 -10.57 -2.29
CA ALA A 26 2.54 -11.10 -2.42
C ALA A 26 3.49 -10.54 -1.35
N ALA A 27 3.18 -9.36 -0.84
CA ALA A 27 4.03 -8.74 0.15
C ALA A 27 3.92 -9.40 1.52
N ASN A 28 2.85 -10.15 1.74
CA ASN A 28 2.67 -10.87 3.00
C ASN A 28 2.78 -9.93 4.19
N LEU A 29 2.01 -8.86 4.16
CA LEU A 29 2.13 -7.80 5.15
C LEU A 29 1.51 -8.12 6.51
N GLY A 30 0.64 -9.09 6.57
CA GLY A 30 -0.13 -9.33 7.77
C GLY A 30 -1.48 -8.65 7.67
N GLU A 31 -2.38 -9.04 8.54
CA GLU A 31 -3.76 -8.61 8.44
C GLU A 31 -3.95 -7.10 8.55
N GLU A 32 -3.32 -6.50 9.55
CA GLU A 32 -3.51 -5.08 9.79
C GLU A 32 -2.90 -4.24 8.68
N ASP A 33 -1.67 -4.53 8.31
CA ASP A 33 -1.00 -3.74 7.28
C ASP A 33 -1.64 -3.97 5.91
N SER A 34 -2.15 -5.16 5.65
CA SER A 34 -2.88 -5.41 4.40
C SER A 34 -4.14 -4.58 4.34
N TYR A 35 -4.86 -4.47 5.47
CA TYR A 35 -6.05 -3.66 5.52
C TYR A 35 -5.72 -2.20 5.25
N ILE A 36 -4.68 -1.68 5.92
CA ILE A 36 -4.26 -0.30 5.74
C ILE A 36 -3.88 -0.06 4.28
N ALA A 37 -3.11 -0.99 3.69
CA ALA A 37 -2.67 -0.84 2.32
C ALA A 37 -3.84 -0.81 1.34
N ARG A 38 -4.81 -1.71 1.53
CA ARG A 38 -5.96 -1.74 0.63
C ARG A 38 -6.80 -0.49 0.74
N ARG A 39 -7.06 -0.04 1.98
CA ARG A 39 -7.86 1.17 2.16
C ARG A 39 -7.17 2.38 1.57
N CYS A 40 -5.86 2.47 1.73
CA CYS A 40 -5.13 3.63 1.26
C CYS A 40 -4.88 3.61 -0.25
N LEU A 41 -4.41 2.48 -0.76
CA LEU A 41 -3.96 2.41 -2.14
C LEU A 41 -5.05 2.08 -3.14
N ILE A 42 -6.02 1.28 -2.74
CA ILE A 42 -7.10 0.88 -3.64
C ILE A 42 -8.33 1.74 -3.46
N GLU A 43 -8.75 1.92 -2.20
CA GLU A 43 -9.97 2.64 -1.92
C GLU A 43 -9.74 4.13 -1.74
N GLN A 44 -8.47 4.53 -1.57
CA GLN A 44 -8.08 5.93 -1.44
C GLN A 44 -8.76 6.63 -0.28
N VAL A 45 -8.87 5.94 0.82
CA VAL A 45 -9.46 6.47 2.04
C VAL A 45 -8.42 7.31 2.77
N ALA A 46 -8.84 8.42 3.35
CA ALA A 46 -7.93 9.29 4.08
C ALA A 46 -7.31 8.58 5.28
N GLN A 47 -6.07 8.91 5.60
CA GLN A 47 -5.38 8.21 6.68
C GLN A 47 -6.04 8.42 8.03
N LEU A 48 -6.65 9.57 8.26
CA LEU A 48 -7.35 9.78 9.50
C LEU A 48 -8.54 8.83 9.65
N ASP A 49 -9.25 8.60 8.56
CA ASP A 49 -10.37 7.67 8.59
C ASP A 49 -9.90 6.26 8.80
N ILE A 50 -8.77 5.91 8.20
CA ILE A 50 -8.19 4.58 8.40
C ILE A 50 -7.83 4.38 9.87
N ALA A 51 -7.32 5.43 10.52
CA ALA A 51 -6.96 5.34 11.94
C ALA A 51 -8.18 4.98 12.78
N PHE A 52 -9.32 5.60 12.49
CA PHE A 52 -10.55 5.26 13.21
C PHE A 52 -11.00 3.85 12.91
N GLU A 53 -10.88 3.43 11.65
CA GLU A 53 -11.27 2.09 11.25
C GLU A 53 -10.42 1.02 11.94
N MET A 54 -9.16 1.32 12.17
CA MET A 54 -8.28 0.35 12.82
C MET A 54 -8.73 0.08 14.24
N GLU A 55 -9.19 1.12 14.93
CA GLU A 55 -9.68 0.92 16.28
C GLU A 55 -10.95 0.09 16.24
N ASP A 56 -11.84 0.38 15.31
CA ASP A 56 -13.12 -0.28 15.22
C ASP A 56 -12.97 -1.74 14.82
N LYS A 57 -12.11 -2.01 13.87
CA LYS A 57 -11.99 -3.35 13.31
C LYS A 57 -11.01 -4.24 14.07
N PHE A 58 -9.93 -3.68 14.56
CA PHE A 58 -8.90 -4.49 15.21
C PHE A 58 -8.70 -4.16 16.69
N GLY A 59 -9.43 -3.20 17.20
CA GLY A 59 -9.28 -2.79 18.59
C GLY A 59 -7.96 -2.08 18.86
N GLN A 60 -7.33 -1.58 17.80
CA GLN A 60 -6.03 -0.92 17.93
C GLN A 60 -6.18 0.55 17.69
N GLY A 61 -6.20 1.35 18.73
CA GLY A 61 -6.26 2.80 18.57
C GLY A 61 -5.00 3.27 17.90
N MET A 62 -5.14 4.04 16.84
CA MET A 62 -4.00 4.59 16.12
C MET A 62 -4.25 6.01 15.79
N THR A 63 -3.16 6.78 15.67
CA THR A 63 -3.26 8.14 15.19
C THR A 63 -3.01 8.15 13.69
N ARG A 64 -3.34 9.27 13.08
CA ARG A 64 -3.05 9.45 11.66
C ARG A 64 -1.55 9.31 11.41
N SER A 65 -0.73 9.81 12.34
CA SER A 65 0.73 9.72 12.19
C SER A 65 1.18 8.26 12.17
N THR A 66 0.55 7.42 12.99
CA THR A 66 0.91 6.01 13.03
C THR A 66 0.54 5.34 11.71
N VAL A 67 -0.64 5.66 11.17
CA VAL A 67 -1.04 5.11 9.88
C VAL A 67 -0.06 5.55 8.80
N SER A 68 0.35 6.82 8.81
CA SER A 68 1.28 7.34 7.85
C SER A 68 2.62 6.61 7.92
N ARG A 69 3.10 6.37 9.13
CA ARG A 69 4.36 5.68 9.32
C ARG A 69 4.28 4.24 8.82
N ARG A 70 3.17 3.57 9.11
CA ARG A 70 2.99 2.21 8.63
C ARG A 70 2.93 2.19 7.11
N MET A 71 2.25 3.16 6.52
CA MET A 71 2.17 3.24 5.05
C MET A 71 3.54 3.42 4.42
N GLN A 72 4.42 4.18 5.06
CA GLN A 72 5.76 4.34 4.52
C GLN A 72 6.49 3.01 4.44
N GLY A 73 6.37 2.20 5.48
CA GLY A 73 6.98 0.87 5.48
C GLY A 73 6.34 -0.05 4.45
N ILE A 74 5.02 0.02 4.34
CA ILE A 74 4.30 -0.79 3.38
C ILE A 74 4.73 -0.42 1.96
N GLU A 75 4.78 0.86 1.66
CA GLU A 75 5.16 1.30 0.33
C GLU A 75 6.57 0.90 -0.03
N ARG A 76 7.46 0.93 0.93
CA ARG A 76 8.85 0.51 0.69
C ARG A 76 8.89 -0.96 0.33
N ARG A 77 8.12 -1.76 1.04
CA ARG A 77 8.05 -3.20 0.78
C ARG A 77 7.47 -3.48 -0.60
N LEU A 78 6.36 -2.81 -0.92
CA LEU A 78 5.73 -3.01 -2.21
C LEU A 78 6.63 -2.56 -3.36
N HIS A 79 7.33 -1.45 -3.15
CA HIS A 79 8.24 -0.96 -4.17
C HIS A 79 9.34 -1.98 -4.45
N THR A 80 9.89 -2.56 -3.39
CA THR A 80 10.93 -3.58 -3.53
C THR A 80 10.42 -4.79 -4.29
N LEU A 81 9.21 -5.24 -3.94
CA LEU A 81 8.64 -6.39 -4.62
C LEU A 81 8.37 -6.13 -6.08
N ARG A 82 7.87 -4.95 -6.38
CA ARG A 82 7.58 -4.61 -7.76
C ARG A 82 8.86 -4.58 -8.60
N ALA A 83 9.93 -4.04 -8.02
CA ALA A 83 11.22 -4.02 -8.70
C ALA A 83 11.75 -5.42 -8.90
N GLN A 84 11.59 -6.29 -7.92
CA GLN A 84 12.05 -7.67 -8.05
C GLN A 84 11.27 -8.42 -9.14
N THR A 85 9.99 -8.17 -9.22
CA THR A 85 9.17 -8.80 -10.24
C THR A 85 9.63 -8.38 -11.63
N ARG A 86 9.91 -7.10 -11.80
CA ARG A 86 10.38 -6.62 -13.09
C ARG A 86 11.71 -7.23 -13.45
N ARG A 87 12.59 -7.38 -12.47
CA ARG A 87 13.89 -7.96 -12.71
C ARG A 87 13.76 -9.42 -13.13
N LYS A 88 12.88 -10.16 -12.48
CA LYS A 88 12.69 -11.54 -12.83
C LYS A 88 12.14 -11.70 -14.23
N ARG A 89 11.24 -10.82 -14.62
CA ARG A 89 10.70 -10.89 -15.97
C ARG A 89 11.77 -10.65 -17.00
N ALA A 90 12.64 -9.66 -16.74
CA ALA A 90 13.72 -9.36 -17.67
C ALA A 90 14.66 -10.55 -17.80
N GLN A 91 14.99 -11.18 -16.69
CA GLN A 91 15.88 -12.32 -16.74
C GLN A 91 15.26 -13.48 -17.49
N ARG A 92 13.96 -13.67 -17.33
CA ARG A 92 13.33 -14.76 -18.01
C ARG A 92 13.38 -14.60 -19.49
N ARG A 93 13.30 -13.39 -19.99
CA ARG A 93 13.29 -13.19 -21.41
C ARG A 93 14.65 -13.43 -22.01
N GLY A 94 15.67 -13.18 -21.29
CA GLY A 94 17.00 -13.40 -21.75
C GLY A 94 17.31 -14.85 -21.77
#